data_8c2b00a1351c98c537d078af6226a6fa
#
_entry.id   8c2b00a1351c98c537d078af6226a6fa
#
_cell.length_a   1.000
_cell.length_b   1.000
_cell.length_c   1.000
_cell.angle_alpha   90.00
_cell.angle_beta   90.00
_cell.angle_gamma   90.00
#
_symmetry.space_group_name_H-M   'P 1'
#
loop_
_entity.id
_entity.type
_entity.pdbx_description
1 polymer ?
#
loop_
_entity_poly.entity_id
_entity_poly.type
_entity_poly.pdbx_seq_one_letter_code
_entity_poly.pdbx_strand_id
1 'polypeptide(L)'
;MVNALLNNLGSWIQSPIVLILIAFHVWMLIHAIRQQEWIWVLFMFIGWGITPLLYFFLVYRASPSATTGFELPGAHNRRRIQELKTQIYHLDKAHHHSQLADIYFQQGKLKEAEAGYRAALERDPQDLDTRAHLGQCLLRQQRAAEARPLLEGVVAQNPKHDYGHTLMALAETLTALGDTDAALNVWLQVTANHSYPRAKVQLAELYLRKNQPELARIGLQEVIADDAHAPAFQRRRERLWVSRARSLIKSV
;
A
#
# COMPACT_ATOMS: atom_id res chain seq x y z
N MET A 1 52.85 12.56 -30.09
CA MET A 1 52.53 11.17 -29.84
C MET A 1 51.38 11.02 -28.80
N VAL A 2 51.44 11.69 -27.66
CA VAL A 2 50.42 11.66 -26.61
C VAL A 2 49.03 12.12 -27.06
N ASN A 3 48.94 13.25 -27.85
CA ASN A 3 47.67 13.77 -28.34
C ASN A 3 46.97 12.87 -29.36
N ALA A 4 47.70 12.06 -30.14
CA ALA A 4 47.14 11.10 -31.07
C ALA A 4 46.58 9.86 -30.31
N LEU A 5 47.15 9.46 -29.19
CA LEU A 5 46.66 8.41 -28.32
C LEU A 5 45.41 8.85 -27.58
N LEU A 6 45.34 10.09 -27.09
CA LEU A 6 44.16 10.66 -26.42
C LEU A 6 42.96 10.82 -27.37
N ASN A 7 43.18 11.22 -28.61
CA ASN A 7 42.13 11.33 -29.63
C ASN A 7 41.58 9.95 -30.06
N ASN A 8 42.46 8.93 -30.16
CA ASN A 8 42.01 7.57 -30.41
C ASN A 8 41.22 6.98 -29.26
N LEU A 9 41.63 7.18 -28.00
CA LEU A 9 40.88 6.76 -26.83
C LEU A 9 39.49 7.41 -26.78
N GLY A 10 39.37 8.70 -27.13
CA GLY A 10 38.09 9.44 -27.18
C GLY A 10 37.13 8.86 -28.22
N SER A 11 37.62 8.40 -29.37
CA SER A 11 36.76 7.82 -30.43
C SER A 11 36.24 6.41 -30.06
N TRP A 12 36.98 5.62 -29.29
CA TRP A 12 36.57 4.31 -28.81
C TRP A 12 35.46 4.39 -27.77
N ILE A 13 35.52 5.39 -26.87
CA ILE A 13 34.51 5.61 -25.82
C ILE A 13 33.17 6.11 -26.43
N GLN A 14 33.18 6.73 -27.59
CA GLN A 14 31.98 7.18 -28.31
C GLN A 14 31.26 6.04 -29.08
N SER A 15 31.87 4.86 -29.20
CA SER A 15 31.19 3.71 -29.80
C SER A 15 30.02 3.25 -28.92
N PRO A 16 28.79 3.14 -29.46
CA PRO A 16 27.63 2.68 -28.70
C PRO A 16 27.83 1.28 -28.12
N ILE A 17 28.64 0.45 -28.77
CA ILE A 17 28.97 -0.91 -28.30
C ILE A 17 29.79 -0.85 -27.03
N VAL A 18 30.79 0.03 -26.96
CA VAL A 18 31.63 0.20 -25.78
C VAL A 18 30.83 0.75 -24.61
N LEU A 19 29.93 1.68 -24.83
CA LEU A 19 29.04 2.19 -23.80
C LEU A 19 28.12 1.10 -23.24
N ILE A 20 27.58 0.23 -24.08
CA ILE A 20 26.76 -0.92 -23.65
C ILE A 20 27.59 -1.89 -22.81
N LEU A 21 28.81 -2.20 -23.22
CA LEU A 21 29.71 -3.08 -22.46
C LEU A 21 30.09 -2.49 -21.10
N ILE A 22 30.35 -1.19 -21.03
CA ILE A 22 30.61 -0.49 -19.76
C ILE A 22 29.37 -0.53 -18.85
N ALA A 23 28.20 -0.23 -19.40
CA ALA A 23 26.95 -0.27 -18.66
C ALA A 23 26.66 -1.70 -18.11
N PHE A 24 26.90 -2.71 -18.93
CA PHE A 24 26.78 -4.12 -18.52
C PHE A 24 27.77 -4.49 -17.42
N HIS A 25 29.03 -4.04 -17.55
CA HIS A 25 30.07 -4.27 -16.52
C HIS A 25 29.66 -3.63 -15.18
N VAL A 26 29.26 -2.35 -15.21
CA VAL A 26 28.81 -1.63 -14.00
C VAL A 26 27.57 -2.32 -13.38
N TRP A 27 26.64 -2.78 -14.19
CA TRP A 27 25.46 -3.50 -13.69
C TRP A 27 25.83 -4.80 -12.99
N MET A 28 26.72 -5.62 -13.57
CA MET A 28 27.19 -6.86 -12.94
C MET A 28 27.98 -6.59 -11.66
N LEU A 29 28.78 -5.53 -11.65
CA LEU A 29 29.54 -5.10 -10.46
C LEU A 29 28.59 -4.70 -9.31
N ILE A 30 27.59 -3.88 -9.59
CA ILE A 30 26.57 -3.50 -8.60
C ILE A 30 25.85 -4.74 -8.06
N HIS A 31 25.51 -5.69 -8.94
CA HIS A 31 24.85 -6.93 -8.53
C HIS A 31 25.75 -7.75 -7.61
N ALA A 32 27.02 -7.94 -7.95
CA ALA A 32 27.99 -8.69 -7.14
C ALA A 32 28.20 -8.05 -5.74
N ILE A 33 28.28 -6.73 -5.66
CA ILE A 33 28.36 -5.99 -4.38
C ILE A 33 27.11 -6.21 -3.53
N ARG A 34 25.91 -6.13 -4.14
CA ARG A 34 24.63 -6.32 -3.43
C ARG A 34 24.44 -7.73 -2.91
N GLN A 35 25.01 -8.73 -3.58
CA GLN A 35 25.00 -10.15 -3.16
C GLN A 35 26.16 -10.49 -2.21
N GLN A 36 27.03 -9.51 -1.88
CA GLN A 36 28.22 -9.71 -1.05
C GLN A 36 29.22 -10.72 -1.63
N GLU A 37 29.23 -10.90 -2.93
CA GLU A 37 30.10 -11.80 -3.67
C GLU A 37 31.46 -11.14 -3.93
N TRP A 38 32.23 -10.87 -2.86
CA TRP A 38 33.46 -10.08 -2.89
C TRP A 38 34.56 -10.67 -3.80
N ILE A 39 34.59 -11.99 -3.93
CA ILE A 39 35.55 -12.68 -4.84
C ILE A 39 35.29 -12.24 -6.29
N TRP A 40 34.03 -12.22 -6.72
CA TRP A 40 33.65 -11.79 -8.06
C TRP A 40 33.84 -10.28 -8.29
N VAL A 41 33.63 -9.47 -7.27
CA VAL A 41 33.98 -8.04 -7.31
C VAL A 41 35.46 -7.84 -7.61
N LEU A 42 36.33 -8.56 -6.90
CA LEU A 42 37.78 -8.54 -7.14
C LEU A 42 38.15 -8.97 -8.56
N PHE A 43 37.57 -10.08 -9.05
CA PHE A 43 37.81 -10.56 -10.42
C PHE A 43 37.34 -9.59 -11.49
N MET A 44 36.23 -8.84 -11.26
CA MET A 44 35.75 -7.82 -12.19
C MET A 44 36.71 -6.65 -12.31
N PHE A 45 37.44 -6.29 -11.24
CA PHE A 45 38.46 -5.24 -11.31
C PHE A 45 39.70 -5.70 -12.07
N ILE A 46 40.10 -7.00 -12.00
CA ILE A 46 41.29 -7.53 -12.64
C ILE A 46 41.05 -7.96 -14.09
N GLY A 47 39.89 -8.56 -14.38
CA GLY A 47 39.54 -9.19 -15.66
C GLY A 47 38.52 -8.41 -16.48
N TRP A 48 38.80 -7.16 -16.80
CA TRP A 48 37.94 -6.26 -17.54
C TRP A 48 37.49 -6.87 -18.89
N GLY A 49 36.18 -7.09 -19.08
CA GLY A 49 35.60 -7.58 -20.32
C GLY A 49 35.06 -9.01 -20.29
N ILE A 50 35.82 -9.98 -19.83
CA ILE A 50 35.38 -11.38 -19.80
C ILE A 50 34.69 -11.75 -18.47
N THR A 51 35.17 -11.19 -17.37
CA THR A 51 34.69 -11.54 -16.03
C THR A 51 33.23 -11.20 -15.81
N PRO A 52 32.66 -10.06 -16.30
CA PRO A 52 31.23 -9.79 -16.19
C PRO A 52 30.36 -10.81 -16.94
N LEU A 53 30.84 -11.34 -18.07
CA LEU A 53 30.15 -12.40 -18.83
C LEU A 53 30.16 -13.71 -18.07
N LEU A 54 31.31 -14.10 -17.51
CA LEU A 54 31.40 -15.29 -16.68
C LEU A 54 30.51 -15.19 -15.44
N TYR A 55 30.54 -14.04 -14.76
CA TYR A 55 29.67 -13.79 -13.63
C TYR A 55 28.18 -13.88 -14.01
N PHE A 56 27.79 -13.30 -15.16
CA PHE A 56 26.43 -13.37 -15.65
C PHE A 56 25.97 -14.83 -15.85
N PHE A 57 26.77 -15.67 -16.50
CA PHE A 57 26.37 -17.06 -16.77
C PHE A 57 26.44 -17.96 -15.55
N LEU A 58 27.49 -17.83 -14.71
CA LEU A 58 27.75 -18.73 -13.60
C LEU A 58 27.01 -18.36 -12.33
N VAL A 59 26.83 -17.07 -12.05
CA VAL A 59 26.28 -16.60 -10.79
C VAL A 59 24.94 -15.89 -11.01
N TYR A 60 24.92 -14.86 -11.85
CA TYR A 60 23.72 -14.05 -12.04
C TYR A 60 22.52 -14.87 -12.55
N ARG A 61 22.73 -15.66 -13.61
CA ARG A 61 21.69 -16.51 -14.21
C ARG A 61 21.31 -17.72 -13.32
N ALA A 62 22.24 -18.24 -12.56
CA ALA A 62 22.03 -19.39 -11.65
C ALA A 62 21.47 -18.96 -10.29
N SER A 63 21.56 -17.69 -9.94
CA SER A 63 21.10 -17.17 -8.66
C SER A 63 19.56 -17.09 -8.61
N PRO A 64 18.90 -17.59 -7.54
CA PRO A 64 17.46 -17.40 -7.34
C PRO A 64 17.04 -15.93 -7.33
N SER A 65 17.94 -15.04 -6.96
CA SER A 65 17.74 -13.58 -6.99
C SER A 65 17.88 -12.97 -8.39
N ALA A 66 18.35 -13.72 -9.40
CA ALA A 66 18.34 -13.24 -10.78
C ALA A 66 16.92 -12.95 -11.30
N THR A 67 15.89 -13.54 -10.66
CA THR A 67 14.48 -13.25 -10.94
C THR A 67 13.96 -11.99 -10.25
N THR A 68 14.70 -11.41 -9.29
CA THR A 68 14.41 -10.11 -8.66
C THR A 68 15.05 -8.92 -9.38
N GLY A 69 15.39 -9.09 -10.68
CA GLY A 69 15.73 -7.98 -11.56
C GLY A 69 14.63 -6.91 -11.57
N PHE A 70 14.91 -5.74 -12.12
CA PHE A 70 14.01 -4.60 -12.21
C PHE A 70 12.56 -5.04 -12.45
N GLU A 71 11.77 -5.12 -11.39
CA GLU A 71 10.34 -5.40 -11.49
C GLU A 71 9.63 -4.11 -11.87
N LEU A 72 8.95 -4.12 -13.02
CA LEU A 72 8.07 -3.03 -13.40
C LEU A 72 7.04 -2.78 -12.28
N PRO A 73 6.71 -1.52 -11.98
CA PRO A 73 5.68 -1.20 -11.00
C PRO A 73 4.41 -2.03 -11.25
N GLY A 74 3.94 -2.74 -10.23
CA GLY A 74 2.78 -3.62 -10.31
C GLY A 74 3.01 -5.01 -10.93
N ALA A 75 4.26 -5.40 -11.29
CA ALA A 75 4.55 -6.75 -11.79
C ALA A 75 4.21 -7.83 -10.75
N HIS A 76 4.56 -7.58 -9.49
CA HIS A 76 4.20 -8.46 -8.37
C HIS A 76 2.68 -8.70 -8.29
N ASN A 77 1.88 -7.64 -8.35
CA ASN A 77 0.42 -7.76 -8.31
C ASN A 77 -0.12 -8.51 -9.54
N ARG A 78 0.44 -8.28 -10.74
CA ARG A 78 0.04 -9.02 -11.96
C ARG A 78 0.31 -10.51 -11.82
N ARG A 79 1.49 -10.90 -11.33
CA ARG A 79 1.84 -12.30 -11.07
C ARG A 79 0.89 -12.91 -10.04
N ARG A 80 0.68 -12.21 -8.92
CA ARG A 80 -0.21 -12.68 -7.85
C ARG A 80 -1.66 -12.86 -8.31
N ILE A 81 -2.17 -11.95 -9.16
CA ILE A 81 -3.50 -12.09 -9.78
C ILE A 81 -3.59 -13.36 -10.61
N GLN A 82 -2.58 -13.68 -11.43
CA GLN A 82 -2.58 -14.90 -12.25
C GLN A 82 -2.53 -16.16 -11.40
N GLU A 83 -1.68 -16.17 -10.38
CA GLU A 83 -1.61 -17.27 -9.41
C GLU A 83 -2.96 -17.51 -8.73
N LEU A 84 -3.60 -16.45 -8.21
CA LEU A 84 -4.90 -16.55 -7.56
C LEU A 84 -6.00 -17.02 -8.52
N LYS A 85 -6.00 -16.55 -9.78
CA LYS A 85 -6.93 -17.05 -10.79
C LYS A 85 -6.75 -18.54 -11.08
N THR A 86 -5.51 -19.01 -11.13
CA THR A 86 -5.22 -20.44 -11.29
C THR A 86 -5.68 -21.24 -10.06
N GLN A 87 -5.43 -20.70 -8.85
CA GLN A 87 -5.89 -21.35 -7.61
C GLN A 87 -7.43 -21.40 -7.52
N ILE A 88 -8.12 -20.33 -7.93
CA ILE A 88 -9.59 -20.31 -8.00
C ILE A 88 -10.10 -21.36 -8.99
N TYR A 89 -9.47 -21.47 -10.16
CA TYR A 89 -9.85 -22.47 -11.16
C TYR A 89 -9.73 -23.91 -10.65
N HIS A 90 -8.67 -24.21 -9.88
CA HIS A 90 -8.43 -25.58 -9.39
C HIS A 90 -9.09 -25.90 -8.04
N LEU A 91 -9.16 -24.94 -7.12
CA LEU A 91 -9.51 -25.17 -5.73
C LEU A 91 -10.80 -24.48 -5.29
N ASP A 92 -11.18 -23.41 -5.96
CA ASP A 92 -12.39 -22.59 -5.75
C ASP A 92 -12.73 -22.30 -4.26
N LYS A 93 -11.71 -21.93 -3.46
CA LYS A 93 -11.86 -21.64 -2.03
C LYS A 93 -12.14 -20.16 -1.76
N ALA A 94 -12.96 -19.87 -0.74
CA ALA A 94 -13.34 -18.51 -0.33
C ALA A 94 -12.14 -17.55 -0.22
N HIS A 95 -11.07 -17.95 0.47
CA HIS A 95 -9.93 -17.10 0.71
C HIS A 95 -9.15 -16.69 -0.58
N HIS A 96 -9.20 -17.51 -1.64
CA HIS A 96 -8.56 -17.13 -2.91
C HIS A 96 -9.33 -15.99 -3.58
N HIS A 97 -10.67 -16.02 -3.50
CA HIS A 97 -11.54 -14.96 -4.01
C HIS A 97 -11.36 -13.67 -3.22
N SER A 98 -11.31 -13.74 -1.87
CA SER A 98 -11.09 -12.56 -1.03
C SER A 98 -9.72 -11.94 -1.25
N GLN A 99 -8.64 -12.73 -1.35
CA GLN A 99 -7.30 -12.21 -1.65
C GLN A 99 -7.22 -11.54 -3.03
N LEU A 100 -7.88 -12.10 -4.04
CA LEU A 100 -7.95 -11.49 -5.38
C LEU A 100 -8.74 -10.17 -5.33
N ALA A 101 -9.82 -10.14 -4.57
CA ALA A 101 -10.63 -8.96 -4.35
C ALA A 101 -9.85 -7.85 -3.62
N ASP A 102 -9.03 -8.19 -2.62
CA ASP A 102 -8.15 -7.24 -1.92
C ASP A 102 -7.18 -6.55 -2.86
N ILE A 103 -6.58 -7.30 -3.81
CA ILE A 103 -5.70 -6.71 -4.81
C ILE A 103 -6.47 -5.76 -5.72
N TYR A 104 -7.67 -6.12 -6.15
CA TYR A 104 -8.51 -5.24 -6.97
C TYR A 104 -8.95 -3.99 -6.20
N PHE A 105 -9.31 -4.15 -4.93
CA PHE A 105 -9.66 -3.04 -4.04
C PHE A 105 -8.51 -2.03 -3.88
N GLN A 106 -7.29 -2.52 -3.65
CA GLN A 106 -6.06 -1.70 -3.58
C GLN A 106 -5.77 -0.97 -4.90
N GLN A 107 -6.10 -1.59 -6.05
CA GLN A 107 -5.97 -0.98 -7.37
C GLN A 107 -7.10 0.00 -7.70
N GLY A 108 -8.10 0.17 -6.83
CA GLY A 108 -9.27 1.00 -7.09
C GLY A 108 -10.29 0.38 -8.07
N LYS A 109 -10.12 -0.88 -8.43
CA LYS A 109 -11.05 -1.67 -9.27
C LYS A 109 -12.20 -2.19 -8.41
N LEU A 110 -13.07 -1.26 -7.98
CA LEU A 110 -14.06 -1.55 -6.94
C LEU A 110 -15.14 -2.54 -7.38
N LYS A 111 -15.51 -2.57 -8.67
CA LYS A 111 -16.51 -3.52 -9.18
C LYS A 111 -15.98 -4.95 -9.18
N GLU A 112 -14.72 -5.13 -9.61
CA GLU A 112 -14.05 -6.43 -9.61
C GLU A 112 -13.78 -6.91 -8.18
N ALA A 113 -13.44 -5.98 -7.27
CA ALA A 113 -13.28 -6.29 -5.84
C ALA A 113 -14.60 -6.76 -5.23
N GLU A 114 -15.70 -6.05 -5.47
CA GLU A 114 -17.03 -6.44 -4.99
C GLU A 114 -17.42 -7.84 -5.48
N ALA A 115 -17.25 -8.12 -6.78
CA ALA A 115 -17.55 -9.43 -7.34
C ALA A 115 -16.73 -10.54 -6.65
N GLY A 116 -15.45 -10.31 -6.39
CA GLY A 116 -14.59 -11.26 -5.69
C GLY A 116 -14.99 -11.47 -4.23
N TYR A 117 -15.33 -10.40 -3.49
CA TYR A 117 -15.80 -10.54 -2.10
C TYR A 117 -17.15 -11.27 -2.02
N ARG A 118 -18.10 -10.99 -2.94
CA ARG A 118 -19.36 -11.73 -2.99
C ARG A 118 -19.14 -13.21 -3.29
N ALA A 119 -18.28 -13.53 -4.26
CA ALA A 119 -17.91 -14.90 -4.56
C ALA A 119 -17.25 -15.63 -3.38
N ALA A 120 -16.44 -14.92 -2.58
CA ALA A 120 -15.88 -15.47 -1.35
C ALA A 120 -16.97 -15.76 -0.30
N LEU A 121 -17.93 -14.85 -0.11
CA LEU A 121 -19.04 -15.03 0.84
C LEU A 121 -20.06 -16.06 0.43
N GLU A 122 -20.19 -16.38 -0.85
CA GLU A 122 -20.98 -17.53 -1.33
C GLU A 122 -20.39 -18.86 -0.83
N ARG A 123 -19.07 -18.93 -0.63
CA ARG A 123 -18.34 -20.13 -0.19
C ARG A 123 -18.14 -20.17 1.31
N ASP A 124 -17.94 -19.03 1.94
CA ASP A 124 -17.87 -18.87 3.39
C ASP A 124 -18.68 -17.65 3.84
N PRO A 125 -19.98 -17.83 4.09
CA PRO A 125 -20.85 -16.73 4.50
C PRO A 125 -20.52 -16.15 5.88
N GLN A 126 -19.73 -16.84 6.70
CA GLN A 126 -19.43 -16.42 8.07
C GLN A 126 -18.11 -15.67 8.20
N ASP A 127 -17.32 -15.54 7.13
CA ASP A 127 -16.05 -14.85 7.15
C ASP A 127 -16.25 -13.35 7.42
N LEU A 128 -15.86 -12.91 8.63
CA LEU A 128 -16.00 -11.54 9.09
C LEU A 128 -15.08 -10.58 8.32
N ASP A 129 -13.86 -11.01 7.97
CA ASP A 129 -12.91 -10.20 7.21
C ASP A 129 -13.47 -9.85 5.84
N THR A 130 -13.97 -10.85 5.11
CA THR A 130 -14.57 -10.63 3.79
C THR A 130 -15.83 -9.76 3.86
N ARG A 131 -16.68 -9.93 4.90
CA ARG A 131 -17.85 -9.04 5.11
C ARG A 131 -17.42 -7.60 5.35
N ALA A 132 -16.42 -7.38 6.20
CA ALA A 132 -15.89 -6.04 6.48
C ALA A 132 -15.30 -5.40 5.21
N HIS A 133 -14.50 -6.14 4.44
CA HIS A 133 -13.92 -5.67 3.19
C HIS A 133 -14.98 -5.36 2.13
N LEU A 134 -16.03 -6.18 2.00
CA LEU A 134 -17.16 -5.90 1.12
C LEU A 134 -17.87 -4.60 1.55
N GLY A 135 -18.13 -4.43 2.86
CA GLY A 135 -18.72 -3.20 3.39
C GLY A 135 -17.88 -1.96 3.07
N GLN A 136 -16.57 -2.02 3.26
CA GLN A 136 -15.65 -0.95 2.90
C GLN A 136 -15.61 -0.70 1.38
N CYS A 137 -15.69 -1.76 0.57
CA CYS A 137 -15.74 -1.65 -0.89
C CYS A 137 -17.01 -0.93 -1.36
N LEU A 138 -18.16 -1.27 -0.80
CA LEU A 138 -19.44 -0.62 -1.09
C LEU A 138 -19.46 0.85 -0.64
N LEU A 139 -18.90 1.14 0.54
CA LEU A 139 -18.75 2.51 1.01
C LEU A 139 -17.92 3.37 0.04
N ARG A 140 -16.80 2.84 -0.46
CA ARG A 140 -15.98 3.53 -1.48
C ARG A 140 -16.70 3.71 -2.82
N GLN A 141 -17.68 2.87 -3.12
CA GLN A 141 -18.58 3.01 -4.27
C GLN A 141 -19.76 3.97 -3.99
N GLN A 142 -19.78 4.64 -2.83
CA GLN A 142 -20.87 5.54 -2.38
C GLN A 142 -22.21 4.80 -2.16
N ARG A 143 -22.18 3.51 -1.94
CA ARG A 143 -23.34 2.65 -1.66
C ARG A 143 -23.44 2.36 -0.16
N ALA A 144 -23.50 3.44 0.64
CA ALA A 144 -23.50 3.38 2.10
C ALA A 144 -24.68 2.56 2.67
N ALA A 145 -25.85 2.62 2.04
CA ALA A 145 -27.04 1.86 2.47
C ALA A 145 -26.81 0.34 2.44
N GLU A 146 -26.05 -0.16 1.47
CA GLU A 146 -25.71 -1.59 1.37
C GLU A 146 -24.53 -1.96 2.26
N ALA A 147 -23.61 -1.04 2.51
CA ALA A 147 -22.46 -1.25 3.39
C ALA A 147 -22.88 -1.40 4.86
N ARG A 148 -23.90 -0.62 5.30
CA ARG A 148 -24.35 -0.55 6.70
C ARG A 148 -24.61 -1.92 7.32
N PRO A 149 -25.52 -2.78 6.81
CA PRO A 149 -25.85 -4.05 7.46
C PRO A 149 -24.66 -5.00 7.54
N LEU A 150 -23.73 -4.97 6.59
CA LEU A 150 -22.53 -5.80 6.60
C LEU A 150 -21.60 -5.38 7.75
N LEU A 151 -21.33 -4.07 7.87
CA LEU A 151 -20.42 -3.52 8.88
C LEU A 151 -21.03 -3.62 10.28
N GLU A 152 -22.35 -3.35 10.45
CA GLU A 152 -23.07 -3.54 11.70
C GLU A 152 -22.98 -5.01 12.16
N GLY A 153 -23.19 -5.96 11.24
CA GLY A 153 -23.09 -7.39 11.54
C GLY A 153 -21.71 -7.84 11.99
N VAL A 154 -20.64 -7.28 11.41
CA VAL A 154 -19.25 -7.55 11.84
C VAL A 154 -18.98 -6.95 13.22
N VAL A 155 -19.33 -5.68 13.43
CA VAL A 155 -19.10 -4.96 14.70
C VAL A 155 -19.89 -5.60 15.85
N ALA A 156 -21.13 -6.09 15.60
CA ALA A 156 -21.93 -6.79 16.60
C ALA A 156 -21.28 -8.11 17.06
N GLN A 157 -20.61 -8.84 16.16
CA GLN A 157 -19.91 -10.08 16.49
C GLN A 157 -18.53 -9.82 17.09
N ASN A 158 -17.79 -8.86 16.57
CA ASN A 158 -16.46 -8.49 17.03
C ASN A 158 -16.25 -6.96 17.01
N PRO A 159 -16.53 -6.26 18.12
CA PRO A 159 -16.35 -4.80 18.20
C PRO A 159 -14.91 -4.30 18.00
N LYS A 160 -13.93 -5.18 18.19
CA LYS A 160 -12.48 -4.88 18.03
C LYS A 160 -11.93 -5.37 16.70
N HIS A 161 -12.79 -5.78 15.78
CA HIS A 161 -12.39 -6.31 14.48
C HIS A 161 -11.45 -5.33 13.76
N ASP A 162 -10.36 -5.88 13.20
CA ASP A 162 -9.35 -5.15 12.45
C ASP A 162 -8.87 -3.86 13.18
N TYR A 163 -8.51 -4.00 14.46
CA TYR A 163 -8.02 -2.87 15.29
C TYR A 163 -8.90 -1.61 15.23
N GLY A 164 -10.22 -1.80 15.07
CA GLY A 164 -11.18 -0.70 14.98
C GLY A 164 -11.37 -0.09 13.58
N HIS A 165 -10.69 -0.60 12.55
CA HIS A 165 -10.91 -0.09 11.19
C HIS A 165 -12.30 -0.38 10.66
N THR A 166 -12.89 -1.53 11.02
CA THR A 166 -14.29 -1.85 10.69
C THR A 166 -15.25 -0.91 11.39
N LEU A 167 -14.99 -0.58 12.65
CA LEU A 167 -15.78 0.40 13.41
C LEU A 167 -15.70 1.81 12.78
N MET A 168 -14.50 2.21 12.31
CA MET A 168 -14.35 3.47 11.56
C MET A 168 -15.15 3.45 10.25
N ALA A 169 -15.11 2.33 9.51
CA ALA A 169 -15.87 2.19 8.26
C ALA A 169 -17.39 2.27 8.53
N LEU A 170 -17.89 1.72 9.63
CA LEU A 170 -19.28 1.87 10.06
C LEU A 170 -19.61 3.33 10.37
N ALA A 171 -18.77 4.03 11.12
CA ALA A 171 -18.96 5.45 11.44
C ALA A 171 -19.00 6.33 10.18
N GLU A 172 -18.13 6.07 9.21
CA GLU A 172 -18.13 6.75 7.90
C GLU A 172 -19.40 6.44 7.10
N THR A 173 -19.86 5.19 7.14
CA THR A 173 -21.11 4.76 6.49
C THR A 173 -22.30 5.50 7.07
N LEU A 174 -22.41 5.57 8.40
CA LEU A 174 -23.48 6.32 9.07
C LEU A 174 -23.40 7.82 8.77
N THR A 175 -22.20 8.38 8.72
CA THR A 175 -21.96 9.79 8.33
C THR A 175 -22.43 10.04 6.88
N ALA A 176 -22.17 9.12 5.96
CA ALA A 176 -22.58 9.20 4.55
C ALA A 176 -24.10 9.08 4.38
N LEU A 177 -24.77 8.33 5.26
CA LEU A 177 -26.22 8.20 5.30
C LEU A 177 -26.94 9.40 5.98
N GLY A 178 -26.18 10.31 6.60
CA GLY A 178 -26.72 11.44 7.33
C GLY A 178 -27.23 11.09 8.74
N ASP A 179 -27.01 9.86 9.22
CA ASP A 179 -27.35 9.44 10.58
C ASP A 179 -26.30 9.98 11.56
N THR A 180 -26.39 11.30 11.80
CA THR A 180 -25.36 12.05 12.53
C THR A 180 -25.20 11.59 13.98
N ASP A 181 -26.30 11.22 14.64
CA ASP A 181 -26.26 10.80 16.05
C ASP A 181 -25.66 9.42 16.22
N ALA A 182 -26.04 8.47 15.36
CA ALA A 182 -25.41 7.15 15.35
C ALA A 182 -23.94 7.25 14.97
N ALA A 183 -23.60 8.04 13.94
CA ALA A 183 -22.20 8.28 13.54
C ALA A 183 -21.37 8.86 14.68
N LEU A 184 -21.90 9.86 15.40
CA LEU A 184 -21.23 10.46 16.56
C LEU A 184 -20.90 9.43 17.63
N ASN A 185 -21.88 8.60 18.00
CA ASN A 185 -21.70 7.56 19.00
C ASN A 185 -20.61 6.56 18.60
N VAL A 186 -20.57 6.14 17.33
CA VAL A 186 -19.58 5.20 16.83
C VAL A 186 -18.19 5.86 16.76
N TRP A 187 -18.09 7.13 16.31
CA TRP A 187 -16.81 7.85 16.32
C TRP A 187 -16.26 8.06 17.73
N LEU A 188 -17.11 8.32 18.72
CA LEU A 188 -16.69 8.39 20.14
C LEU A 188 -16.11 7.06 20.62
N GLN A 189 -16.73 5.93 20.26
CA GLN A 189 -16.18 4.62 20.58
C GLN A 189 -14.81 4.38 19.93
N VAL A 190 -14.63 4.78 18.67
CA VAL A 190 -13.32 4.69 17.98
C VAL A 190 -12.27 5.50 18.72
N THR A 191 -12.55 6.78 19.02
CA THR A 191 -11.58 7.69 19.64
C THR A 191 -11.28 7.37 21.10
N ALA A 192 -12.21 6.71 21.81
CA ALA A 192 -11.98 6.22 23.17
C ALA A 192 -10.97 5.05 23.22
N ASN A 193 -10.89 4.24 22.16
CA ASN A 193 -10.07 3.05 22.12
C ASN A 193 -8.80 3.20 21.27
N HIS A 194 -8.78 4.16 20.34
CA HIS A 194 -7.72 4.32 19.35
C HIS A 194 -7.39 5.80 19.10
N SER A 195 -6.10 6.11 19.01
CA SER A 195 -5.63 7.48 18.71
C SER A 195 -5.36 7.66 17.20
N TYR A 196 -6.39 7.44 16.35
CA TYR A 196 -6.28 7.67 14.92
C TYR A 196 -6.56 9.15 14.57
N PRO A 197 -5.61 9.89 13.97
CA PRO A 197 -5.85 11.27 13.54
C PRO A 197 -7.07 11.42 12.64
N ARG A 198 -7.29 10.43 11.73
CA ARG A 198 -8.48 10.36 10.89
C ARG A 198 -9.76 10.37 11.69
N ALA A 199 -9.86 9.54 12.74
CA ALA A 199 -11.07 9.43 13.56
C ALA A 199 -11.36 10.74 14.32
N LYS A 200 -10.32 11.34 14.94
CA LYS A 200 -10.46 12.62 15.65
C LYS A 200 -10.93 13.75 14.73
N VAL A 201 -10.39 13.80 13.48
CA VAL A 201 -10.81 14.82 12.50
C VAL A 201 -12.26 14.62 12.05
N GLN A 202 -12.65 13.38 11.75
CA GLN A 202 -14.04 13.07 11.35
C GLN A 202 -15.03 13.36 12.47
N LEU A 203 -14.68 13.04 13.72
CA LEU A 203 -15.47 13.40 14.89
C LEU A 203 -15.61 14.93 15.04
N ALA A 204 -14.52 15.66 14.86
CA ALA A 204 -14.53 17.12 14.91
C ALA A 204 -15.44 17.72 13.83
N GLU A 205 -15.42 17.18 12.61
CA GLU A 205 -16.34 17.61 11.52
C GLU A 205 -17.82 17.37 11.90
N LEU A 206 -18.13 16.27 12.58
CA LEU A 206 -19.49 16.03 13.08
C LEU A 206 -19.87 17.02 14.20
N TYR A 207 -18.98 17.34 15.12
CA TYR A 207 -19.20 18.36 16.13
C TYR A 207 -19.50 19.73 15.51
N LEU A 208 -18.78 20.11 14.45
CA LEU A 208 -19.05 21.35 13.71
C LEU A 208 -20.43 21.35 13.08
N ARG A 209 -20.86 20.23 12.45
CA ARG A 209 -22.21 20.09 11.89
C ARG A 209 -23.30 20.20 12.97
N LYS A 210 -23.00 19.78 14.20
CA LYS A 210 -23.90 19.89 15.37
C LYS A 210 -23.80 21.23 16.11
N ASN A 211 -23.07 22.20 15.54
CA ASN A 211 -22.85 23.53 16.14
C ASN A 211 -22.19 23.46 17.52
N GLN A 212 -21.19 22.55 17.66
CA GLN A 212 -20.38 22.34 18.87
C GLN A 212 -18.90 22.63 18.60
N PRO A 213 -18.51 23.89 18.31
CA PRO A 213 -17.19 24.24 17.86
C PRO A 213 -16.09 24.00 18.91
N GLU A 214 -16.40 24.14 20.20
CA GLU A 214 -15.41 23.93 21.27
C GLU A 214 -14.94 22.48 21.35
N LEU A 215 -15.88 21.51 21.22
CA LEU A 215 -15.49 20.09 21.19
C LEU A 215 -14.67 19.74 19.94
N ALA A 216 -15.04 20.33 18.80
CA ALA A 216 -14.26 20.17 17.57
C ALA A 216 -12.85 20.73 17.75
N ARG A 217 -12.70 21.93 18.35
CA ARG A 217 -11.41 22.58 18.59
C ARG A 217 -10.47 21.70 19.41
N ILE A 218 -10.98 21.15 20.52
CA ILE A 218 -10.20 20.26 21.41
C ILE A 218 -9.63 19.08 20.61
N GLY A 219 -10.48 18.35 19.90
CA GLY A 219 -10.05 17.19 19.11
C GLY A 219 -9.05 17.54 18.00
N LEU A 220 -9.21 18.68 17.33
CA LEU A 220 -8.29 19.15 16.29
C LEU A 220 -6.94 19.58 16.88
N GLN A 221 -6.92 20.22 18.05
CA GLN A 221 -5.70 20.60 18.76
C GLN A 221 -4.90 19.36 19.19
N GLU A 222 -5.56 18.32 19.68
CA GLU A 222 -4.92 17.06 20.01
C GLU A 222 -4.22 16.43 18.79
N VAL A 223 -4.89 16.39 17.62
CA VAL A 223 -4.29 15.86 16.37
C VAL A 223 -3.01 16.61 16.01
N ILE A 224 -3.02 17.94 16.16
CA ILE A 224 -1.86 18.78 15.83
C ILE A 224 -0.73 18.59 16.84
N ALA A 225 -1.05 18.47 18.12
CA ALA A 225 -0.09 18.21 19.18
C ALA A 225 0.56 16.82 19.05
N ASP A 226 -0.23 15.79 18.80
CA ASP A 226 0.25 14.42 18.58
C ASP A 226 1.23 14.34 17.39
N ASP A 227 0.96 15.08 16.29
CA ASP A 227 1.84 15.14 15.11
C ASP A 227 3.23 15.71 15.44
N ALA A 228 3.33 16.66 16.36
CA ALA A 228 4.60 17.26 16.74
C ALA A 228 5.56 16.24 17.39
N HIS A 229 5.02 15.25 18.09
CA HIS A 229 5.78 14.21 18.78
C HIS A 229 5.87 12.89 17.98
N ALA A 230 5.15 12.78 16.87
CA ALA A 230 5.09 11.55 16.07
C ALA A 230 6.41 11.27 15.32
N PRO A 231 6.82 10.00 15.13
CA PRO A 231 7.94 9.61 14.30
C PRO A 231 7.75 10.04 12.82
N ALA A 232 8.84 10.25 12.08
CA ALA A 232 8.82 10.77 10.71
C ALA A 232 7.96 9.92 9.75
N PHE A 233 7.96 8.59 9.90
CA PHE A 233 7.14 7.69 9.07
C PHE A 233 5.64 7.88 9.32
N GLN A 234 5.25 8.07 10.59
CA GLN A 234 3.86 8.30 10.97
C GLN A 234 3.38 9.66 10.47
N ARG A 235 4.18 10.74 10.64
CA ARG A 235 3.88 12.08 10.11
C ARG A 235 3.65 12.07 8.60
N ARG A 236 4.42 11.25 7.84
CA ARG A 236 4.21 11.11 6.38
C ARG A 236 2.88 10.44 6.07
N ARG A 237 2.53 9.38 6.80
CA ARG A 237 1.29 8.61 6.61
C ARG A 237 0.05 9.44 6.95
N GLU A 238 0.11 10.17 8.06
CA GLU A 238 -1.04 10.92 8.61
C GLU A 238 -1.11 12.38 8.11
N ARG A 239 -0.17 12.80 7.25
CA ARG A 239 -0.04 14.18 6.78
C ARG A 239 -1.34 14.80 6.28
N LEU A 240 -2.17 14.02 5.58
CA LEU A 240 -3.43 14.49 5.02
C LEU A 240 -4.39 14.92 6.13
N TRP A 241 -4.52 14.10 7.17
CA TRP A 241 -5.43 14.35 8.28
C TRP A 241 -4.96 15.50 9.17
N VAL A 242 -3.66 15.58 9.42
CA VAL A 242 -3.06 16.71 10.14
C VAL A 242 -3.24 18.03 9.37
N SER A 243 -3.06 18.02 8.05
CA SER A 243 -3.32 19.19 7.20
C SER A 243 -4.79 19.59 7.25
N ARG A 244 -5.71 18.63 7.24
CA ARG A 244 -7.16 18.86 7.37
C ARG A 244 -7.49 19.46 8.74
N ALA A 245 -6.90 18.92 9.83
CA ALA A 245 -7.07 19.47 11.17
C ALA A 245 -6.63 20.93 11.25
N ARG A 246 -5.44 21.27 10.70
CA ARG A 246 -4.92 22.65 10.65
C ARG A 246 -5.79 23.59 9.81
N SER A 247 -6.46 23.09 8.79
CA SER A 247 -7.42 23.86 8.00
C SER A 247 -8.69 24.14 8.77
N LEU A 248 -9.27 23.13 9.40
CA LEU A 248 -10.53 23.24 10.14
C LEU A 248 -10.41 24.15 11.37
N ILE A 249 -9.28 24.07 12.11
CA ILE A 249 -9.09 24.89 13.32
C ILE A 249 -9.04 26.38 13.02
N LYS A 250 -8.74 26.79 11.78
CA LYS A 250 -8.77 28.21 11.36
C LYS A 250 -10.19 28.73 11.14
N SER A 251 -11.14 27.83 10.97
CA SER A 251 -12.55 28.17 10.72
C SER A 251 -13.42 28.02 11.98
N VAL A 252 -12.83 27.62 13.09
CA VAL A 252 -13.42 27.43 14.42
C VAL A 252 -12.91 28.48 15.39
#